data_6e57159459bef7d5086f262a739e8ca6
#
_entry.id   6e57159459bef7d5086f262a739e8ca6
#
_cell.length_a   1.000
_cell.length_b   1.000
_cell.length_c   1.000
_cell.angle_alpha   90.00
_cell.angle_beta   90.00
_cell.angle_gamma   90.00
#
_symmetry.space_group_name_H-M   'P 1'
#
loop_
_entity.id
_entity.type
_entity.pdbx_description
1 polymer ?
#
loop_
_entity_poly.entity_id
_entity_poly.type
_entity_poly.pdbx_seq_one_letter_code
_entity_poly.pdbx_strand_id
1 'polypeptide(L)'
;MRQIKVVLIGGGTGLSVMARGLREFPIDITAIVTVADNGGSTGKIRDEMDIPAPGDIRNVIAALSDSESVLSQLFQYRFEENQISGHSLGNLLIAGMTNITNDFGHAIKALSKILNIKGRVIPSTNTSVQLNAVMEDGEIVFGETNIPKKHKKIDRVFLEPNDVQPMEEAIDALREADLIVLGPGSLYTSVISNLCVNGISDALIHSDAPKLYVSNVMTQPGETDGYSVKDHIDAIHRQAGQPFIDYVVCSTQTFNAQVLKKYEEKHSKPVEVNKAELEKESINVKTSSNLVEISENHLVRHNTKVLSTMIYDIALELISTIPFVPSDKRK
;
A
#
# COMPACT_ATOMS: atom_id res chain seq x y z
N MET A 1 1.48 5.77 28.42
CA MET A 1 1.31 4.53 27.65
C MET A 1 2.16 4.62 26.40
N ARG A 2 2.82 3.53 25.98
CA ARG A 2 3.53 3.47 24.69
C ARG A 2 2.51 3.60 23.57
N GLN A 3 2.80 4.38 22.52
CA GLN A 3 1.97 4.39 21.32
C GLN A 3 2.07 3.05 20.58
N ILE A 4 0.97 2.63 19.99
CA ILE A 4 0.88 1.41 19.17
C ILE A 4 1.61 1.67 17.86
N LYS A 5 2.58 0.85 17.51
CA LYS A 5 3.34 0.97 16.26
C LYS A 5 2.61 0.19 15.16
N VAL A 6 2.06 0.91 14.20
CA VAL A 6 1.37 0.33 13.04
C VAL A 6 2.19 0.57 11.78
N VAL A 7 2.61 -0.50 11.13
CA VAL A 7 3.31 -0.44 9.84
C VAL A 7 2.33 -0.71 8.71
N LEU A 8 2.29 0.21 7.74
CA LEU A 8 1.44 0.11 6.54
C LEU A 8 2.33 -0.23 5.35
N ILE A 9 1.96 -1.23 4.54
CA ILE A 9 2.70 -1.63 3.34
C ILE A 9 1.79 -1.54 2.12
N GLY A 10 2.25 -0.85 1.09
CA GLY A 10 1.47 -0.73 -0.14
C GLY A 10 1.91 0.42 -1.03
N GLY A 11 0.93 0.99 -1.73
CA GLY A 11 1.09 2.13 -2.64
C GLY A 11 -0.26 2.67 -3.08
N GLY A 12 -0.23 3.61 -4.01
CA GLY A 12 -1.43 4.15 -4.63
C GLY A 12 -2.36 4.94 -3.73
N THR A 13 -3.55 5.17 -4.26
CA THR A 13 -4.61 5.93 -3.57
C THR A 13 -5.17 5.19 -2.35
N GLY A 14 -5.22 3.85 -2.38
CA GLY A 14 -5.80 3.06 -1.30
C GLY A 14 -5.03 3.23 0.01
N LEU A 15 -3.71 3.09 -0.05
CA LEU A 15 -2.83 3.29 1.10
C LEU A 15 -2.95 4.72 1.65
N SER A 16 -2.98 5.73 0.78
CA SER A 16 -3.09 7.14 1.17
C SER A 16 -4.41 7.42 1.89
N VAL A 17 -5.52 6.86 1.42
CA VAL A 17 -6.84 7.00 2.07
C VAL A 17 -6.83 6.39 3.46
N MET A 18 -6.28 5.18 3.61
CA MET A 18 -6.15 4.51 4.90
C MET A 18 -5.23 5.29 5.86
N ALA A 19 -4.07 5.72 5.41
CA ALA A 19 -3.12 6.50 6.20
C ALA A 19 -3.75 7.81 6.72
N ARG A 20 -4.54 8.50 5.87
CA ARG A 20 -5.28 9.72 6.26
C ARG A 20 -6.26 9.47 7.41
N GLY A 21 -6.95 8.34 7.39
CA GLY A 21 -7.87 7.99 8.46
C GLY A 21 -7.15 7.59 9.74
N LEU A 22 -6.10 6.79 9.63
CA LEU A 22 -5.33 6.29 10.77
C LEU A 22 -4.57 7.38 11.51
N ARG A 23 -4.15 8.46 10.85
CA ARG A 23 -3.46 9.59 11.50
C ARG A 23 -4.29 10.31 12.58
N GLU A 24 -5.60 10.11 12.59
CA GLU A 24 -6.51 10.68 13.59
C GLU A 24 -6.55 9.86 14.90
N PHE A 25 -5.91 8.70 14.93
CA PHE A 25 -5.82 7.84 16.11
C PHE A 25 -4.46 8.00 16.82
N PRO A 26 -4.38 7.72 18.14
CA PRO A 26 -3.15 7.85 18.92
C PRO A 26 -2.18 6.67 18.69
N ILE A 27 -1.76 6.49 17.45
CA ILE A 27 -0.84 5.43 17.00
C ILE A 27 0.41 6.02 16.33
N ASP A 28 1.51 5.27 16.34
CA ASP A 28 2.74 5.61 15.61
C ASP A 28 2.71 4.90 14.24
N ILE A 29 2.51 5.67 13.19
CA ILE A 29 2.36 5.15 11.82
C ILE A 29 3.70 5.17 11.11
N THR A 30 4.09 4.03 10.54
CA THR A 30 5.15 3.95 9.54
C THR A 30 4.58 3.38 8.25
N ALA A 31 4.64 4.12 7.15
CA ALA A 31 4.23 3.65 5.83
C ALA A 31 5.46 3.26 5.00
N ILE A 32 5.56 1.98 4.62
CA ILE A 32 6.52 1.46 3.64
C ILE A 32 5.82 1.45 2.29
N VAL A 33 6.37 2.24 1.36
CA VAL A 33 5.67 2.56 0.10
C VAL A 33 6.48 2.09 -1.10
N THR A 34 5.81 1.40 -2.03
CA THR A 34 6.42 1.00 -3.30
C THR A 34 6.89 2.20 -4.11
N VAL A 35 7.98 1.99 -4.84
CA VAL A 35 8.60 2.99 -5.73
C VAL A 35 8.69 2.49 -7.17
N ALA A 36 7.84 1.54 -7.55
CA ALA A 36 7.88 0.87 -8.84
C ALA A 36 6.86 1.45 -9.87
N ASP A 37 6.07 2.49 -9.50
CA ASP A 37 5.12 3.16 -10.40
C ASP A 37 5.85 3.77 -11.61
N ASN A 38 5.37 3.46 -12.82
CA ASN A 38 5.90 4.02 -14.07
C ASN A 38 4.86 4.82 -14.86
N GLY A 39 3.74 5.19 -14.23
CA GLY A 39 2.66 5.92 -14.87
C GLY A 39 2.88 7.43 -14.95
N GLY A 40 2.41 8.05 -16.02
CA GLY A 40 2.29 9.50 -16.19
C GLY A 40 3.52 10.33 -15.77
N SER A 41 3.31 11.32 -14.90
CA SER A 41 4.36 12.21 -14.37
C SER A 41 5.45 11.46 -13.60
N THR A 42 5.07 10.40 -12.88
CA THR A 42 5.98 9.61 -12.04
C THR A 42 7.02 8.89 -12.90
N GLY A 43 6.57 8.19 -13.95
CA GLY A 43 7.46 7.47 -14.87
C GLY A 43 8.42 8.40 -15.60
N LYS A 44 7.91 9.57 -16.10
CA LYS A 44 8.77 10.55 -16.76
C LYS A 44 9.90 11.03 -15.84
N ILE A 45 9.60 11.42 -14.60
CA ILE A 45 10.61 11.90 -13.64
C ILE A 45 11.59 10.80 -13.27
N ARG A 46 11.09 9.57 -13.03
CA ARG A 46 11.94 8.43 -12.74
C ARG A 46 12.96 8.18 -13.86
N ASP A 47 12.50 8.15 -15.10
CA ASP A 47 13.33 7.83 -16.26
C ASP A 47 14.30 8.96 -16.64
N GLU A 48 13.89 10.24 -16.48
CA GLU A 48 14.73 11.41 -16.79
C GLU A 48 15.81 11.67 -15.73
N MET A 49 15.54 11.36 -14.46
CA MET A 49 16.42 11.70 -13.34
C MET A 49 17.06 10.48 -12.67
N ASP A 50 16.73 9.26 -13.11
CA ASP A 50 17.18 7.99 -12.54
C ASP A 50 16.98 7.91 -11.01
N ILE A 51 15.80 8.28 -10.57
CA ILE A 51 15.39 8.23 -9.16
C ILE A 51 14.23 7.26 -8.96
N PRO A 52 14.02 6.74 -7.74
CA PRO A 52 12.81 5.97 -7.42
C PRO A 52 11.53 6.73 -7.74
N ALA A 53 10.46 6.01 -8.06
CA ALA A 53 9.18 6.59 -8.43
C ALA A 53 8.56 7.42 -7.29
N PRO A 54 8.35 8.74 -7.42
CA PRO A 54 7.93 9.60 -6.33
C PRO A 54 6.41 9.62 -6.09
N GLY A 55 5.59 9.11 -7.01
CA GLY A 55 4.15 9.34 -7.05
C GLY A 55 3.40 8.85 -5.82
N ASP A 56 3.59 7.59 -5.45
CA ASP A 56 2.93 6.97 -4.31
C ASP A 56 3.44 7.53 -2.99
N ILE A 57 4.74 7.73 -2.88
CA ILE A 57 5.39 8.42 -1.74
C ILE A 57 4.74 9.80 -1.51
N ARG A 58 4.62 10.60 -2.58
CA ARG A 58 3.98 11.92 -2.52
C ARG A 58 2.55 11.82 -1.99
N ASN A 59 1.77 10.86 -2.48
CA ASN A 59 0.38 10.66 -2.07
C ASN A 59 0.27 10.34 -0.58
N VAL A 60 1.17 9.49 -0.05
CA VAL A 60 1.18 9.12 1.37
C VAL A 60 1.67 10.25 2.25
N ILE A 61 2.72 10.98 1.86
CA ILE A 61 3.17 12.20 2.56
C ILE A 61 2.01 13.21 2.66
N ALA A 62 1.32 13.48 1.54
CA ALA A 62 0.17 14.38 1.52
C ALA A 62 -0.98 13.89 2.42
N ALA A 63 -1.20 12.58 2.51
CA ALA A 63 -2.22 11.99 3.36
C ALA A 63 -1.91 12.11 4.86
N LEU A 64 -0.64 12.05 5.25
CA LEU A 64 -0.17 12.16 6.62
C LEU A 64 0.15 13.61 7.04
N SER A 65 0.25 14.56 6.09
CA SER A 65 0.48 15.97 6.38
C SER A 65 -0.78 16.66 6.90
N ASP A 66 -0.60 17.78 7.59
CA ASP A 66 -1.72 18.63 7.99
C ASP A 66 -2.41 19.21 6.74
N SER A 67 -3.70 18.86 6.55
CA SER A 67 -4.45 19.17 5.33
C SER A 67 -4.78 20.65 5.13
N GLU A 68 -4.64 21.48 6.17
CA GLU A 68 -5.00 22.90 6.12
C GLU A 68 -3.83 23.79 5.67
N SER A 69 -2.63 23.26 5.60
CA SER A 69 -1.47 24.07 5.18
C SER A 69 -1.48 24.35 3.68
N VAL A 70 -1.20 25.59 3.29
CA VAL A 70 -0.98 26.00 1.88
C VAL A 70 0.13 25.14 1.25
N LEU A 71 1.13 24.77 2.05
CA LEU A 71 2.23 23.93 1.60
C LEU A 71 1.76 22.53 1.20
N SER A 72 0.79 21.95 1.94
CA SER A 72 0.17 20.67 1.57
C SER A 72 -0.62 20.76 0.27
N GLN A 73 -1.30 21.88 0.03
CA GLN A 73 -2.00 22.12 -1.23
C GLN A 73 -1.02 22.26 -2.40
N LEU A 74 0.07 22.99 -2.22
CA LEU A 74 1.15 23.13 -3.21
C LEU A 74 1.78 21.77 -3.54
N PHE A 75 2.00 20.93 -2.53
CA PHE A 75 2.58 19.59 -2.71
C PHE A 75 1.68 18.68 -3.54
N GLN A 76 0.36 18.88 -3.50
CA GLN A 76 -0.61 18.13 -4.29
C GLN A 76 -0.93 18.79 -5.65
N TYR A 77 -0.50 20.03 -5.86
CA TYR A 77 -0.79 20.77 -7.09
C TYR A 77 -0.25 20.04 -8.32
N ARG A 78 -1.05 19.99 -9.37
CA ARG A 78 -0.67 19.42 -10.66
C ARG A 78 -0.80 20.49 -11.74
N PHE A 79 0.26 20.67 -12.51
CA PHE A 79 0.25 21.51 -13.70
C PHE A 79 -0.59 20.86 -14.79
N GLU A 80 -1.14 21.69 -15.70
CA GLU A 80 -1.83 21.19 -16.89
C GLU A 80 -0.84 20.53 -17.86
N GLU A 81 -1.35 19.66 -18.76
CA GLU A 81 -0.50 18.89 -19.70
C GLU A 81 0.38 19.78 -20.58
N ASN A 82 -0.12 20.97 -20.96
CA ASN A 82 0.60 21.99 -21.73
C ASN A 82 1.58 22.82 -20.88
N GLN A 83 1.61 22.60 -19.56
CA GLN A 83 2.48 23.29 -18.61
C GLN A 83 3.35 22.26 -17.89
N ILE A 84 4.68 22.41 -18.00
CA ILE A 84 5.65 21.53 -17.32
C ILE A 84 5.25 20.04 -17.45
N SER A 85 4.85 19.62 -18.66
CA SER A 85 4.49 18.23 -19.02
C SER A 85 3.46 17.56 -18.08
N GLY A 86 2.57 18.31 -17.45
CA GLY A 86 1.56 17.80 -16.51
C GLY A 86 2.14 17.23 -15.22
N HIS A 87 3.36 17.62 -14.83
CA HIS A 87 3.96 17.15 -13.58
C HIS A 87 3.19 17.67 -12.35
N SER A 88 3.19 16.88 -11.26
CA SER A 88 2.79 17.41 -9.96
C SER A 88 3.95 18.14 -9.30
N LEU A 89 3.66 19.27 -8.66
CA LEU A 89 4.68 20.04 -7.95
C LEU A 89 5.36 19.20 -6.86
N GLY A 90 4.62 18.36 -6.15
CA GLY A 90 5.19 17.47 -5.13
C GLY A 90 6.19 16.46 -5.70
N ASN A 91 5.93 15.90 -6.90
CA ASN A 91 6.91 15.02 -7.55
C ASN A 91 8.19 15.79 -7.91
N LEU A 92 8.06 17.03 -8.41
CA LEU A 92 9.21 17.89 -8.71
C LEU A 92 9.97 18.29 -7.45
N LEU A 93 9.28 18.55 -6.35
CA LEU A 93 9.92 18.85 -5.06
C LEU A 93 10.69 17.64 -4.51
N ILE A 94 10.12 16.42 -4.63
CA ILE A 94 10.83 15.19 -4.25
C ILE A 94 12.07 15.02 -5.12
N ALA A 95 11.95 15.16 -6.43
CA ALA A 95 13.07 15.04 -7.35
C ALA A 95 14.18 16.08 -7.08
N GLY A 96 13.80 17.35 -6.90
CA GLY A 96 14.74 18.42 -6.53
C GLY A 96 15.44 18.16 -5.18
N MET A 97 14.68 17.68 -4.18
CA MET A 97 15.25 17.36 -2.86
C MET A 97 16.20 16.15 -2.95
N THR A 98 15.88 15.15 -3.80
CA THR A 98 16.76 14.01 -4.04
C THR A 98 18.10 14.45 -4.61
N ASN A 99 18.09 15.39 -5.56
CA ASN A 99 19.33 15.96 -6.09
C ASN A 99 20.13 16.75 -5.05
N ILE A 100 19.45 17.47 -4.16
CA ILE A 100 20.12 18.23 -3.08
C ILE A 100 20.77 17.31 -2.04
N THR A 101 20.08 16.22 -1.68
CA THR A 101 20.55 15.28 -0.65
C THR A 101 21.41 14.15 -1.21
N ASN A 102 21.43 13.96 -2.54
CA ASN A 102 22.00 12.81 -3.24
C ASN A 102 21.48 11.44 -2.74
N ASP A 103 20.26 11.43 -2.15
CA ASP A 103 19.65 10.25 -1.58
C ASP A 103 18.13 10.40 -1.52
N PHE A 104 17.38 9.45 -2.08
CA PHE A 104 15.93 9.52 -2.15
C PHE A 104 15.26 9.38 -0.78
N GLY A 105 15.74 8.46 0.06
CA GLY A 105 15.21 8.27 1.42
C GLY A 105 15.44 9.51 2.29
N HIS A 106 16.62 10.13 2.21
CA HIS A 106 16.91 11.41 2.88
C HIS A 106 16.01 12.55 2.37
N ALA A 107 15.75 12.60 1.07
CA ALA A 107 14.82 13.58 0.49
C ALA A 107 13.42 13.44 1.06
N ILE A 108 12.90 12.20 1.14
CA ILE A 108 11.59 11.90 1.72
C ILE A 108 11.53 12.29 3.20
N LYS A 109 12.56 12.00 3.97
CA LYS A 109 12.67 12.34 5.39
C LYS A 109 12.70 13.87 5.61
N ALA A 110 13.44 14.60 4.77
CA ALA A 110 13.48 16.05 4.81
C ALA A 110 12.13 16.70 4.49
N LEU A 111 11.46 16.25 3.41
CA LEU A 111 10.13 16.74 3.02
C LEU A 111 9.06 16.38 4.04
N SER A 112 9.13 15.18 4.63
CA SER A 112 8.24 14.76 5.70
C SER A 112 8.31 15.69 6.92
N LYS A 113 9.53 16.12 7.27
CA LYS A 113 9.76 17.10 8.34
C LYS A 113 9.22 18.50 7.99
N ILE A 114 9.46 18.96 6.75
CA ILE A 114 8.97 20.27 6.27
C ILE A 114 7.43 20.31 6.27
N LEU A 115 6.79 19.23 5.86
CA LEU A 115 5.34 19.10 5.78
C LEU A 115 4.68 18.71 7.11
N ASN A 116 5.47 18.53 8.17
CA ASN A 116 5.03 18.17 9.53
C ASN A 116 4.05 16.99 9.51
N ILE A 117 4.43 15.87 8.87
CA ILE A 117 3.56 14.71 8.77
C ILE A 117 3.41 14.00 10.13
N LYS A 118 2.25 13.39 10.35
CA LYS A 118 1.99 12.51 11.48
C LYS A 118 2.44 11.08 11.14
N GLY A 119 3.58 10.65 11.67
CA GLY A 119 4.18 9.36 11.38
C GLY A 119 5.39 9.43 10.46
N ARG A 120 5.75 8.31 9.83
CA ARG A 120 6.92 8.19 8.95
C ARG A 120 6.53 7.61 7.60
N VAL A 121 7.17 8.09 6.54
CA VAL A 121 7.05 7.52 5.18
C VAL A 121 8.45 7.05 4.75
N ILE A 122 8.55 5.79 4.39
CA ILE A 122 9.79 5.14 4.01
C ILE A 122 9.58 4.50 2.64
N PRO A 123 10.41 4.80 1.62
CA PRO A 123 10.37 4.05 0.37
C PRO A 123 10.78 2.59 0.63
N SER A 124 10.21 1.65 -0.10
CA SER A 124 10.59 0.23 0.04
C SER A 124 12.07 -0.01 -0.29
N THR A 125 12.61 0.78 -1.20
CA THR A 125 14.02 0.80 -1.59
C THR A 125 14.45 2.20 -2.02
N ASN A 126 15.75 2.46 -1.99
CA ASN A 126 16.38 3.69 -2.48
C ASN A 126 16.84 3.59 -3.94
N THR A 127 16.59 2.45 -4.57
CA THR A 127 17.00 2.16 -5.95
C THR A 127 15.85 2.44 -6.92
N SER A 128 16.15 3.05 -8.06
CA SER A 128 15.21 3.14 -9.19
C SER A 128 14.93 1.73 -9.73
N VAL A 129 13.66 1.35 -9.79
CA VAL A 129 13.24 -0.01 -10.16
C VAL A 129 12.12 0.00 -11.17
N GLN A 130 12.04 -1.07 -11.96
CA GLN A 130 10.91 -1.37 -12.83
C GLN A 130 10.21 -2.64 -12.37
N LEU A 131 8.88 -2.60 -12.25
CA LEU A 131 8.07 -3.78 -11.97
C LEU A 131 7.76 -4.51 -13.27
N ASN A 132 8.02 -5.81 -13.28
CA ASN A 132 7.78 -6.72 -14.38
C ASN A 132 6.94 -7.90 -13.89
N ALA A 133 6.26 -8.60 -14.80
CA ALA A 133 5.44 -9.76 -14.46
C ALA A 133 5.78 -10.96 -15.34
N VAL A 134 5.68 -12.15 -14.77
CA VAL A 134 5.59 -13.42 -15.50
C VAL A 134 4.13 -13.83 -15.51
N MET A 135 3.56 -14.06 -16.69
CA MET A 135 2.21 -14.55 -16.85
C MET A 135 2.16 -16.07 -16.73
N GLU A 136 0.98 -16.65 -16.46
CA GLU A 136 0.83 -18.13 -16.34
C GLU A 136 1.27 -18.90 -17.59
N ASP A 137 1.21 -18.29 -18.78
CA ASP A 137 1.69 -18.90 -20.03
C ASP A 137 3.20 -18.73 -20.26
N GLY A 138 3.94 -18.14 -19.31
CA GLY A 138 5.37 -17.90 -19.38
C GLY A 138 5.76 -16.61 -20.10
N GLU A 139 4.82 -15.80 -20.62
CA GLU A 139 5.15 -14.48 -21.19
C GLU A 139 5.70 -13.57 -20.11
N ILE A 140 6.78 -12.85 -20.41
CA ILE A 140 7.33 -11.79 -19.53
C ILE A 140 6.83 -10.45 -20.02
N VAL A 141 6.24 -9.67 -19.12
CA VAL A 141 5.72 -8.32 -19.39
C VAL A 141 6.52 -7.30 -18.60
N PHE A 142 7.12 -6.36 -19.32
CA PHE A 142 7.95 -5.31 -18.75
C PHE A 142 7.15 -4.03 -18.49
N GLY A 143 7.32 -3.47 -17.29
CA GLY A 143 6.73 -2.21 -16.87
C GLY A 143 5.32 -2.35 -16.28
N GLU A 144 5.13 -1.75 -15.13
CA GLU A 144 3.93 -1.80 -14.29
C GLU A 144 2.64 -1.49 -15.08
N THR A 145 2.61 -0.40 -15.85
CA THR A 145 1.42 0.01 -16.61
C THR A 145 1.07 -0.92 -17.80
N ASN A 146 1.96 -1.82 -18.18
CA ASN A 146 1.73 -2.78 -19.26
C ASN A 146 1.11 -4.10 -18.77
N ILE A 147 1.31 -4.43 -17.49
CA ILE A 147 0.82 -5.68 -16.89
C ILE A 147 -0.69 -5.82 -17.06
N PRO A 148 -1.55 -4.89 -16.63
CA PRO A 148 -2.99 -5.04 -16.77
C PRO A 148 -3.47 -5.09 -18.22
N LYS A 149 -2.75 -4.47 -19.16
CA LYS A 149 -3.13 -4.43 -20.59
C LYS A 149 -3.08 -5.78 -21.27
N LYS A 150 -2.38 -6.76 -20.68
CA LYS A 150 -2.29 -8.11 -21.24
C LYS A 150 -3.55 -8.93 -21.02
N HIS A 151 -4.38 -8.58 -20.02
CA HIS A 151 -5.57 -9.35 -19.67
C HIS A 151 -5.29 -10.86 -19.51
N LYS A 152 -4.12 -11.19 -18.95
CA LYS A 152 -3.67 -12.54 -18.65
C LYS A 152 -3.49 -12.70 -17.16
N LYS A 153 -3.62 -13.92 -16.68
CA LYS A 153 -3.38 -14.22 -15.28
C LYS A 153 -1.89 -14.11 -14.96
N ILE A 154 -1.59 -13.44 -13.86
CA ILE A 154 -0.24 -13.19 -13.38
C ILE A 154 0.18 -14.37 -12.51
N ASP A 155 1.32 -14.99 -12.82
CA ASP A 155 1.95 -16.00 -11.99
C ASP A 155 2.71 -15.33 -10.83
N ARG A 156 3.64 -14.44 -11.16
CA ARG A 156 4.42 -13.67 -10.20
C ARG A 156 4.90 -12.35 -10.79
N VAL A 157 5.33 -11.45 -9.91
CA VAL A 157 5.99 -10.20 -10.29
C VAL A 157 7.41 -10.15 -9.76
N PHE A 158 8.26 -9.35 -10.39
CA PHE A 158 9.65 -9.15 -9.99
C PHE A 158 10.13 -7.74 -10.33
N LEU A 159 11.16 -7.28 -9.64
CA LEU A 159 11.79 -5.99 -9.90
C LEU A 159 13.02 -6.14 -10.80
N GLU A 160 13.30 -5.10 -11.56
CA GLU A 160 14.53 -4.95 -12.31
C GLU A 160 15.19 -3.60 -11.93
N PRO A 161 16.44 -3.60 -11.42
CA PRO A 161 17.26 -4.76 -11.12
C PRO A 161 16.64 -5.68 -10.03
N ASN A 162 17.01 -6.96 -10.03
CA ASN A 162 16.42 -7.97 -9.13
C ASN A 162 17.10 -8.06 -7.75
N ASP A 163 18.30 -7.50 -7.62
CA ASP A 163 19.06 -7.47 -6.36
C ASP A 163 18.93 -6.11 -5.69
N VAL A 164 17.68 -5.78 -5.29
CA VAL A 164 17.33 -4.49 -4.72
C VAL A 164 17.29 -4.57 -3.21
N GLN A 165 18.10 -3.74 -2.56
CA GLN A 165 18.15 -3.69 -1.10
C GLN A 165 17.04 -2.82 -0.52
N PRO A 166 16.44 -3.22 0.60
CA PRO A 166 15.41 -2.42 1.29
C PRO A 166 16.05 -1.22 1.98
N MET A 167 15.23 -0.24 2.33
CA MET A 167 15.62 0.74 3.33
C MET A 167 15.78 0.03 4.69
N GLU A 168 16.91 0.26 5.37
CA GLU A 168 17.18 -0.34 6.69
C GLU A 168 16.08 0.01 7.70
N GLU A 169 15.63 1.27 7.69
CA GLU A 169 14.52 1.73 8.55
C GLU A 169 13.19 1.01 8.26
N ALA A 170 12.98 0.47 7.05
CA ALA A 170 11.80 -0.33 6.74
C ALA A 170 11.86 -1.70 7.44
N ILE A 171 13.03 -2.35 7.42
CA ILE A 171 13.25 -3.61 8.12
C ILE A 171 13.10 -3.44 9.64
N ASP A 172 13.68 -2.37 10.19
CA ASP A 172 13.56 -2.07 11.62
C ASP A 172 12.10 -1.80 12.03
N ALA A 173 11.36 -1.04 11.19
CA ALA A 173 9.94 -0.78 11.44
C ALA A 173 9.12 -2.08 11.46
N LEU A 174 9.39 -3.04 10.56
CA LEU A 174 8.72 -4.34 10.52
C LEU A 174 9.02 -5.21 11.77
N ARG A 175 10.24 -5.16 12.26
CA ARG A 175 10.64 -5.88 13.49
C ARG A 175 10.01 -5.30 14.75
N GLU A 176 9.82 -3.98 14.79
CA GLU A 176 9.32 -3.26 15.96
C GLU A 176 7.80 -3.04 15.96
N ALA A 177 7.11 -3.47 14.93
CA ALA A 177 5.67 -3.28 14.76
C ALA A 177 4.86 -3.99 15.86
N ASP A 178 3.71 -3.43 16.19
CA ASP A 178 2.65 -4.08 16.96
C ASP A 178 1.55 -4.65 16.04
N LEU A 179 1.40 -4.06 14.86
CA LEU A 179 0.52 -4.51 13.79
C LEU A 179 1.12 -4.13 12.44
N ILE A 180 1.11 -5.05 11.48
CA ILE A 180 1.50 -4.79 10.10
C ILE A 180 0.24 -4.91 9.21
N VAL A 181 -0.02 -3.89 8.39
CA VAL A 181 -1.18 -3.82 7.51
C VAL A 181 -0.72 -3.77 6.05
N LEU A 182 -1.14 -4.75 5.26
CA LEU A 182 -0.90 -4.81 3.82
C LEU A 182 -2.12 -4.29 3.05
N GLY A 183 -1.90 -3.36 2.12
CA GLY A 183 -2.97 -2.73 1.34
C GLY A 183 -3.71 -1.63 2.11
N PRO A 184 -4.91 -1.21 1.62
CA PRO A 184 -5.49 -1.57 0.32
C PRO A 184 -4.72 -0.94 -0.85
N GLY A 185 -4.83 -1.55 -2.00
CA GLY A 185 -4.17 -1.11 -3.24
C GLY A 185 -4.23 -2.18 -4.32
N SER A 186 -3.71 -1.89 -5.51
CA SER A 186 -3.53 -2.90 -6.55
C SER A 186 -2.70 -4.06 -6.01
N LEU A 187 -3.20 -5.28 -6.18
CA LEU A 187 -2.61 -6.45 -5.53
C LEU A 187 -1.13 -6.62 -5.93
N TYR A 188 -0.86 -6.69 -7.23
CA TYR A 188 0.48 -6.94 -7.74
C TYR A 188 1.33 -5.68 -7.82
N THR A 189 0.74 -4.56 -8.24
CA THR A 189 1.51 -3.35 -8.53
C THR A 189 1.73 -2.45 -7.31
N SER A 190 0.90 -2.52 -6.27
CA SER A 190 1.04 -1.70 -5.07
C SER A 190 1.39 -2.50 -3.80
N VAL A 191 0.84 -3.71 -3.62
CA VAL A 191 1.06 -4.51 -2.41
C VAL A 191 2.23 -5.46 -2.60
N ILE A 192 2.12 -6.39 -3.55
CA ILE A 192 3.10 -7.46 -3.80
C ILE A 192 4.44 -6.87 -4.30
N SER A 193 4.43 -5.77 -5.02
CA SER A 193 5.66 -5.10 -5.47
C SER A 193 6.64 -4.75 -4.33
N ASN A 194 6.14 -4.46 -3.12
CA ASN A 194 7.00 -4.27 -1.95
C ASN A 194 7.67 -5.58 -1.50
N LEU A 195 7.00 -6.71 -1.68
CA LEU A 195 7.52 -8.03 -1.32
C LEU A 195 8.64 -8.50 -2.24
N CYS A 196 8.80 -7.86 -3.41
CA CYS A 196 9.88 -8.14 -4.34
C CYS A 196 11.22 -7.49 -3.94
N VAL A 197 11.21 -6.57 -2.98
CA VAL A 197 12.45 -5.99 -2.43
C VAL A 197 13.08 -6.98 -1.46
N ASN A 198 14.38 -7.25 -1.63
CA ASN A 198 15.10 -8.24 -0.83
C ASN A 198 14.93 -8.00 0.68
N GLY A 199 14.65 -9.07 1.42
CA GLY A 199 14.52 -9.02 2.87
C GLY A 199 13.20 -8.49 3.42
N ILE A 200 12.34 -7.81 2.63
CA ILE A 200 11.03 -7.34 3.12
C ILE A 200 10.11 -8.54 3.43
N SER A 201 10.02 -9.52 2.52
CA SER A 201 9.23 -10.73 2.77
C SER A 201 9.73 -11.48 4.01
N ASP A 202 11.04 -11.64 4.15
CA ASP A 202 11.65 -12.31 5.31
C ASP A 202 11.37 -11.55 6.61
N ALA A 203 11.49 -10.22 6.59
CA ALA A 203 11.20 -9.40 7.77
C ALA A 203 9.71 -9.46 8.16
N LEU A 204 8.82 -9.50 7.18
CA LEU A 204 7.37 -9.70 7.42
C LEU A 204 7.08 -11.05 8.07
N ILE A 205 7.62 -12.12 7.50
CA ILE A 205 7.40 -13.50 7.95
C ILE A 205 7.91 -13.69 9.37
N HIS A 206 9.10 -13.17 9.69
CA HIS A 206 9.75 -13.35 10.99
C HIS A 206 9.37 -12.29 12.03
N SER A 207 8.55 -11.30 11.67
CA SER A 207 8.02 -10.35 12.65
C SER A 207 7.01 -11.03 13.58
N ASP A 208 7.08 -10.72 14.88
CA ASP A 208 6.09 -11.19 15.87
C ASP A 208 4.74 -10.45 15.74
N ALA A 209 4.72 -9.31 15.04
CA ALA A 209 3.51 -8.53 14.85
C ALA A 209 2.48 -9.30 13.98
N PRO A 210 1.19 -9.33 14.33
CA PRO A 210 0.15 -9.84 13.45
C PRO A 210 0.09 -9.08 12.11
N LYS A 211 -0.20 -9.81 11.02
CA LYS A 211 -0.30 -9.30 9.66
C LYS A 211 -1.75 -9.26 9.22
N LEU A 212 -2.22 -8.05 8.94
CA LEU A 212 -3.57 -7.76 8.48
C LEU A 212 -3.54 -7.42 6.99
N TYR A 213 -4.31 -8.13 6.19
CA TYR A 213 -4.56 -7.74 4.80
C TYR A 213 -5.88 -6.97 4.69
N VAL A 214 -5.88 -5.83 3.99
CA VAL A 214 -7.10 -5.10 3.63
C VAL A 214 -7.44 -5.42 2.19
N SER A 215 -8.50 -6.24 2.01
CA SER A 215 -8.90 -6.71 0.70
C SER A 215 -9.46 -5.58 -0.18
N ASN A 216 -9.19 -5.66 -1.48
CA ASN A 216 -9.86 -4.82 -2.46
C ASN A 216 -11.38 -5.08 -2.42
N VAL A 217 -12.17 -4.04 -2.69
CA VAL A 217 -13.63 -4.14 -2.75
C VAL A 217 -14.10 -4.67 -4.11
N MET A 218 -13.40 -4.27 -5.17
CA MET A 218 -13.68 -4.63 -6.55
C MET A 218 -12.45 -5.28 -7.18
N THR A 219 -12.65 -6.23 -8.07
CA THR A 219 -11.56 -6.79 -8.87
C THR A 219 -10.98 -5.73 -9.81
N GLN A 220 -9.72 -5.87 -10.17
CA GLN A 220 -9.02 -4.98 -11.09
C GLN A 220 -8.80 -5.69 -12.43
N PRO A 221 -9.39 -5.16 -13.52
CA PRO A 221 -9.26 -5.75 -14.85
C PRO A 221 -7.81 -5.90 -15.30
N GLY A 222 -7.46 -7.07 -15.75
CA GLY A 222 -6.10 -7.41 -16.20
C GLY A 222 -5.11 -7.70 -15.06
N GLU A 223 -5.55 -7.62 -13.80
CA GLU A 223 -4.73 -7.92 -12.62
C GLU A 223 -5.35 -9.02 -11.75
N THR A 224 -6.59 -8.83 -11.33
CA THR A 224 -7.28 -9.72 -10.40
C THR A 224 -8.65 -10.16 -10.92
N ASP A 225 -8.74 -10.40 -12.22
CA ASP A 225 -9.98 -10.85 -12.85
C ASP A 225 -10.49 -12.15 -12.20
N GLY A 226 -11.70 -12.07 -11.64
CA GLY A 226 -12.35 -13.20 -10.98
C GLY A 226 -11.80 -13.60 -9.61
N TYR A 227 -10.87 -12.85 -9.03
CA TYR A 227 -10.30 -13.17 -7.72
C TYR A 227 -11.31 -12.96 -6.60
N SER A 228 -11.33 -13.92 -5.68
CA SER A 228 -11.91 -13.81 -4.35
C SER A 228 -10.91 -13.22 -3.36
N VAL A 229 -11.33 -12.96 -2.12
CA VAL A 229 -10.42 -12.56 -1.02
C VAL A 229 -9.33 -13.61 -0.82
N LYS A 230 -9.69 -14.89 -0.92
CA LYS A 230 -8.73 -15.99 -0.79
C LYS A 230 -7.67 -15.94 -1.90
N ASP A 231 -8.07 -15.75 -3.15
CA ASP A 231 -7.12 -15.66 -4.27
C ASP A 231 -6.12 -14.51 -4.11
N HIS A 232 -6.56 -13.38 -3.54
CA HIS A 232 -5.64 -12.27 -3.19
C HIS A 232 -4.61 -12.70 -2.15
N ILE A 233 -5.05 -13.36 -1.08
CA ILE A 233 -4.15 -13.84 -0.01
C ILE A 233 -3.20 -14.91 -0.54
N ASP A 234 -3.70 -15.85 -1.35
CA ASP A 234 -2.89 -16.89 -1.98
C ASP A 234 -1.79 -16.30 -2.89
N ALA A 235 -2.11 -15.23 -3.62
CA ALA A 235 -1.11 -14.54 -4.43
C ALA A 235 -0.03 -13.86 -3.56
N ILE A 236 -0.40 -13.24 -2.44
CA ILE A 236 0.54 -12.66 -1.47
C ILE A 236 1.44 -13.75 -0.89
N HIS A 237 0.86 -14.86 -0.42
CA HIS A 237 1.59 -16.00 0.15
C HIS A 237 2.53 -16.64 -0.86
N ARG A 238 2.08 -16.81 -2.12
CA ARG A 238 2.91 -17.36 -3.20
C ARG A 238 4.12 -16.48 -3.48
N GLN A 239 3.95 -15.16 -3.52
CA GLN A 239 5.05 -14.24 -3.72
C GLN A 239 6.07 -14.27 -2.56
N ALA A 240 5.60 -14.40 -1.33
CA ALA A 240 6.44 -14.47 -0.14
C ALA A 240 7.05 -15.86 0.11
N GLY A 241 6.56 -16.89 -0.58
CA GLY A 241 7.03 -18.28 -0.46
C GLY A 241 6.39 -19.10 0.66
N GLN A 242 5.60 -18.48 1.56
CA GLN A 242 4.87 -19.16 2.62
C GLN A 242 3.70 -18.34 3.16
N PRO A 243 2.72 -18.98 3.84
CA PRO A 243 1.62 -18.29 4.53
C PRO A 243 2.12 -17.43 5.70
N PHE A 244 1.54 -16.23 5.85
CA PHE A 244 1.88 -15.31 6.95
C PHE A 244 0.77 -14.31 7.32
N ILE A 245 -0.34 -14.28 6.61
CA ILE A 245 -1.47 -13.39 6.92
C ILE A 245 -2.31 -13.97 8.06
N ASP A 246 -2.50 -13.19 9.13
CA ASP A 246 -3.26 -13.59 10.32
C ASP A 246 -4.71 -13.08 10.29
N TYR A 247 -4.91 -11.89 9.70
CA TYR A 247 -6.18 -11.18 9.66
C TYR A 247 -6.50 -10.70 8.25
N VAL A 248 -7.80 -10.65 7.94
CA VAL A 248 -8.28 -9.95 6.75
C VAL A 248 -9.46 -9.05 7.09
N VAL A 249 -9.43 -7.81 6.57
CA VAL A 249 -10.58 -6.90 6.57
C VAL A 249 -11.16 -6.88 5.19
N CYS A 250 -12.46 -7.19 5.05
CA CYS A 250 -13.17 -7.21 3.78
C CYS A 250 -14.61 -6.72 3.90
N SER A 251 -15.17 -6.26 2.78
CA SER A 251 -16.53 -5.72 2.70
C SER A 251 -17.54 -6.83 2.42
N THR A 252 -18.66 -6.78 3.14
CA THR A 252 -19.86 -7.58 2.83
C THR A 252 -20.98 -6.72 2.27
N GLN A 253 -20.68 -5.49 1.86
CA GLN A 253 -21.65 -4.56 1.30
C GLN A 253 -22.17 -5.04 -0.05
N THR A 254 -23.48 -5.01 -0.23
CA THR A 254 -24.12 -5.23 -1.52
C THR A 254 -24.23 -3.93 -2.30
N PHE A 255 -24.15 -4.03 -3.63
CA PHE A 255 -24.20 -2.88 -4.53
C PHE A 255 -25.50 -2.86 -5.33
N ASN A 256 -26.01 -1.68 -5.62
CA ASN A 256 -27.16 -1.52 -6.50
C ASN A 256 -26.79 -1.81 -7.96
N ALA A 257 -27.83 -2.03 -8.80
CA ALA A 257 -27.66 -2.40 -10.20
C ALA A 257 -26.85 -1.35 -11.01
N GLN A 258 -26.95 -0.06 -10.66
CA GLN A 258 -26.25 1.00 -11.39
C GLN A 258 -24.73 0.93 -11.15
N VAL A 259 -24.33 0.70 -9.91
CA VAL A 259 -22.92 0.50 -9.54
C VAL A 259 -22.38 -0.76 -10.21
N LEU A 260 -23.09 -1.89 -10.08
CA LEU A 260 -22.67 -3.16 -10.68
C LEU A 260 -22.49 -3.04 -12.19
N LYS A 261 -23.45 -2.46 -12.90
CA LYS A 261 -23.39 -2.25 -14.34
C LYS A 261 -22.16 -1.42 -14.74
N LYS A 262 -21.88 -0.32 -14.03
CA LYS A 262 -20.72 0.54 -14.31
C LYS A 262 -19.40 -0.21 -14.20
N TYR A 263 -19.26 -1.09 -13.21
CA TYR A 263 -18.05 -1.88 -13.02
C TYR A 263 -17.98 -3.05 -14.00
N GLU A 264 -19.10 -3.69 -14.31
CA GLU A 264 -19.19 -4.75 -15.31
C GLU A 264 -18.79 -4.28 -16.73
N GLU A 265 -19.18 -3.05 -17.11
CA GLU A 265 -18.74 -2.40 -18.36
C GLU A 265 -17.21 -2.27 -18.45
N LYS A 266 -16.52 -2.30 -17.31
CA LYS A 266 -15.06 -2.28 -17.17
C LYS A 266 -14.46 -3.64 -16.82
N HIS A 267 -15.23 -4.71 -16.93
CA HIS A 267 -14.82 -6.08 -16.56
C HIS A 267 -14.39 -6.23 -15.09
N SER A 268 -14.94 -5.41 -14.21
CA SER A 268 -14.68 -5.46 -12.77
C SER A 268 -15.92 -5.94 -12.00
N LYS A 269 -15.72 -6.70 -10.94
CA LYS A 269 -16.78 -7.27 -10.09
C LYS A 269 -16.45 -7.07 -8.62
N PRO A 270 -17.45 -7.10 -7.72
CA PRO A 270 -17.19 -7.20 -6.29
C PRO A 270 -16.32 -8.42 -5.97
N VAL A 271 -15.34 -8.23 -5.09
CA VAL A 271 -14.49 -9.33 -4.62
C VAL A 271 -15.32 -10.22 -3.69
N GLU A 272 -15.37 -11.51 -3.98
CA GLU A 272 -16.12 -12.49 -3.18
C GLU A 272 -15.41 -12.81 -1.87
N VAL A 273 -16.20 -12.92 -0.78
CA VAL A 273 -15.69 -13.22 0.56
C VAL A 273 -16.03 -14.64 0.94
N ASN A 274 -15.08 -15.55 0.80
CA ASN A 274 -15.23 -16.96 1.16
C ASN A 274 -14.80 -17.18 2.63
N LYS A 275 -15.58 -16.61 3.57
CA LYS A 275 -15.23 -16.59 5.00
C LYS A 275 -14.87 -17.97 5.56
N ALA A 276 -15.68 -18.99 5.27
CA ALA A 276 -15.46 -20.36 5.78
C ALA A 276 -14.15 -21.00 5.28
N GLU A 277 -13.68 -20.63 4.09
CA GLU A 277 -12.40 -21.14 3.54
C GLU A 277 -11.21 -20.45 4.22
N LEU A 278 -11.30 -19.14 4.42
CA LEU A 278 -10.28 -18.35 5.12
C LEU A 278 -10.11 -18.79 6.57
N GLU A 279 -11.24 -19.03 7.28
CA GLU A 279 -11.22 -19.49 8.68
C GLU A 279 -10.62 -20.90 8.82
N LYS A 280 -10.75 -21.79 7.82
CA LYS A 280 -10.06 -23.10 7.79
C LYS A 280 -8.54 -22.97 7.73
N GLU A 281 -8.04 -21.89 7.15
CA GLU A 281 -6.60 -21.56 7.10
C GLU A 281 -6.15 -20.74 8.32
N SER A 282 -6.97 -20.68 9.37
CA SER A 282 -6.71 -19.92 10.60
C SER A 282 -6.60 -18.40 10.40
N ILE A 283 -7.17 -17.86 9.33
CA ILE A 283 -7.22 -16.43 9.07
C ILE A 283 -8.44 -15.82 9.75
N ASN A 284 -8.24 -14.82 10.59
CA ASN A 284 -9.31 -14.09 11.27
C ASN A 284 -9.99 -13.12 10.32
N VAL A 285 -11.26 -13.39 9.96
CA VAL A 285 -12.02 -12.59 8.99
C VAL A 285 -12.84 -11.53 9.71
N LYS A 286 -12.50 -10.28 9.53
CA LYS A 286 -13.24 -9.10 10.02
C LYS A 286 -14.01 -8.46 8.87
N THR A 287 -15.32 -8.39 8.97
CA THR A 287 -16.19 -7.86 7.90
C THR A 287 -17.03 -6.67 8.35
N SER A 288 -17.36 -5.80 7.41
CA SER A 288 -18.35 -4.73 7.64
C SER A 288 -19.16 -4.48 6.37
N SER A 289 -20.46 -4.26 6.52
CA SER A 289 -21.35 -3.82 5.45
C SER A 289 -21.25 -2.30 5.17
N ASN A 290 -20.53 -1.56 6.02
CA ASN A 290 -20.34 -0.11 5.91
C ASN A 290 -18.89 0.25 5.53
N LEU A 291 -18.08 -0.75 5.14
CA LEU A 291 -16.67 -0.57 4.84
C LEU A 291 -16.44 0.25 3.56
N VAL A 292 -17.48 0.48 2.78
CA VAL A 292 -17.41 1.10 1.46
C VAL A 292 -18.26 2.36 1.40
N GLU A 293 -17.73 3.38 0.77
CA GLU A 293 -18.45 4.56 0.31
C GLU A 293 -18.56 4.58 -1.22
N ILE A 294 -19.68 5.07 -1.71
CA ILE A 294 -19.97 5.20 -3.13
C ILE A 294 -20.12 6.69 -3.44
N SER A 295 -19.23 7.22 -4.29
CA SER A 295 -19.30 8.62 -4.71
C SER A 295 -20.52 8.89 -5.63
N GLU A 296 -20.86 10.17 -5.84
CA GLU A 296 -21.90 10.61 -6.79
C GLU A 296 -21.66 10.03 -8.20
N ASN A 297 -20.41 9.84 -8.59
CA ASN A 297 -20.02 9.23 -9.84
C ASN A 297 -20.00 7.69 -9.79
N HIS A 298 -20.66 7.08 -8.81
CA HIS A 298 -20.69 5.62 -8.62
C HIS A 298 -19.30 4.95 -8.53
N LEU A 299 -18.30 5.66 -8.01
CA LEU A 299 -17.00 5.07 -7.70
C LEU A 299 -17.02 4.45 -6.31
N VAL A 300 -16.64 3.20 -6.23
CA VAL A 300 -16.54 2.39 -5.01
C VAL A 300 -15.17 2.59 -4.39
N ARG A 301 -15.12 2.99 -3.12
CA ARG A 301 -13.88 3.17 -2.35
C ARG A 301 -14.09 2.71 -0.92
N HIS A 302 -13.01 2.40 -0.22
CA HIS A 302 -13.11 2.16 1.22
C HIS A 302 -13.58 3.43 1.94
N ASN A 303 -14.52 3.24 2.87
CA ASN A 303 -14.90 4.29 3.81
C ASN A 303 -13.75 4.49 4.79
N THR A 304 -13.08 5.63 4.67
CA THR A 304 -11.86 5.97 5.42
C THR A 304 -12.07 5.80 6.93
N LYS A 305 -13.17 6.32 7.47
CA LYS A 305 -13.45 6.30 8.90
C LYS A 305 -13.71 4.88 9.41
N VAL A 306 -14.55 4.12 8.71
CA VAL A 306 -14.88 2.75 9.11
C VAL A 306 -13.65 1.86 9.04
N LEU A 307 -12.89 1.91 7.95
CA LEU A 307 -11.66 1.13 7.79
C LEU A 307 -10.64 1.44 8.89
N SER A 308 -10.38 2.72 9.14
CA SER A 308 -9.40 3.14 10.15
C SER A 308 -9.82 2.76 11.56
N THR A 309 -11.11 2.85 11.88
CA THR A 309 -11.66 2.38 13.16
C THR A 309 -11.47 0.86 13.31
N MET A 310 -11.80 0.07 12.29
CA MET A 310 -11.62 -1.40 12.34
C MET A 310 -10.15 -1.79 12.56
N ILE A 311 -9.21 -1.13 11.87
CA ILE A 311 -7.78 -1.40 12.04
C ILE A 311 -7.32 -1.02 13.46
N TYR A 312 -7.77 0.14 13.97
CA TYR A 312 -7.43 0.58 15.31
C TYR A 312 -8.00 -0.33 16.39
N ASP A 313 -9.25 -0.80 16.25
CA ASP A 313 -9.88 -1.74 17.17
C ASP A 313 -9.12 -3.08 17.20
N ILE A 314 -8.71 -3.59 16.04
CA ILE A 314 -7.86 -4.80 15.95
C ILE A 314 -6.53 -4.55 16.69
N ALA A 315 -5.88 -3.42 16.46
CA ALA A 315 -4.63 -3.09 17.14
C ALA A 315 -4.80 -3.01 18.68
N LEU A 316 -5.92 -2.48 19.16
CA LEU A 316 -6.25 -2.45 20.60
C LEU A 316 -6.53 -3.85 21.16
N GLU A 317 -7.30 -4.69 20.44
CA GLU A 317 -7.56 -6.09 20.84
C GLU A 317 -6.24 -6.83 21.05
N LEU A 318 -5.30 -6.70 20.10
CA LEU A 318 -4.01 -7.39 20.14
C LEU A 318 -3.16 -7.00 21.35
N ILE A 319 -3.10 -5.70 21.67
CA ILE A 319 -2.31 -5.24 22.82
C ILE A 319 -2.95 -5.63 24.16
N SER A 320 -4.29 -5.65 24.22
CA SER A 320 -4.99 -6.04 25.44
C SER A 320 -4.81 -7.52 25.80
N THR A 321 -4.46 -8.37 24.82
CA THR A 321 -4.19 -9.80 25.00
C THR A 321 -2.74 -10.10 25.41
N ILE A 322 -1.82 -9.13 25.27
CA ILE A 322 -0.43 -9.30 25.73
C ILE A 322 -0.40 -9.11 27.26
N PRO A 323 0.00 -10.14 28.07
CA PRO A 323 0.12 -9.99 29.50
C PRO A 323 1.08 -8.86 29.83
N PHE A 324 0.67 -7.93 30.71
CA PHE A 324 1.54 -6.88 31.22
C PHE A 324 2.75 -7.51 31.95
N VAL A 325 3.90 -7.56 31.29
CA VAL A 325 5.17 -7.95 31.93
C VAL A 325 5.81 -6.66 32.45
N PRO A 326 5.90 -6.45 33.79
CA PRO A 326 6.57 -5.29 34.32
C PRO A 326 8.03 -5.23 33.86
N SER A 327 8.49 -4.04 33.49
CA SER A 327 9.82 -3.73 32.91
C SER A 327 11.02 -4.09 33.79
N ASP A 328 10.81 -4.59 35.02
CA ASP A 328 11.85 -4.84 36.01
C ASP A 328 12.56 -6.23 35.89
N LYS A 329 12.28 -7.01 34.84
CA LYS A 329 12.92 -8.33 34.67
C LYS A 329 13.79 -8.44 33.39
N ARG A 330 14.24 -7.33 32.82
CA ARG A 330 15.30 -7.37 31.81
C ARG A 330 16.59 -6.79 32.40
N LYS A 331 17.32 -7.63 33.11
CA LYS A 331 18.74 -7.44 33.37
C LYS A 331 19.53 -8.49 32.62
#